data_82debe2176e71d5a0088908eb6306247
#
_entry.id   82debe2176e71d5a0088908eb6306247
#
_cell.length_a   1.000
_cell.length_b   1.000
_cell.length_c   1.000
_cell.angle_alpha   90.00
_cell.angle_beta   90.00
_cell.angle_gamma   90.00
#
_symmetry.space_group_name_H-M   'P 1'
#
loop_
_entity.id
_entity.type
_entity.pdbx_description
1 polymer ?
#
loop_
_entity_poly.entity_id
_entity_poly.type
_entity_poly.pdbx_seq_one_letter_code
_entity_poly.pdbx_strand_id
1 'polypeptide(L)'
;MRSALRGLDPRNADAVGRHLVAAGGLIEEDPELALEHARAARDRASRLAPVREAVGVAAYHAGDFAEAARELRAYARMSGDESYRAVLADCERALGRPENALRLVQEALAAHPDEEELVELRLVEAGARQDLGEGAAAALVLEGALGGRPTPAGLGQPDLGHLRLATAYADLLSARGEAELAHEWYSAIAAADPDDLTGVSEYFSTDDDEDDDQDDEDLTDLAPGTDADGDTDGDEGAEETVDDDDLGRELSDEVGGEVTEDDIEAEVAELLGEVPPPVERDHTRLFQEPASDEEQQPPTV
;
A
#
# COMPACT_ATOMS: atom_id res chain seq x y z
N MET A 1 20.93 -9.37 5.87
CA MET A 1 20.15 -10.21 6.79
C MET A 1 20.98 -11.23 7.56
N ARG A 2 21.63 -12.25 6.97
CA ARG A 2 22.40 -13.32 7.68
C ARG A 2 23.45 -12.83 8.68
N SER A 3 24.08 -11.68 8.43
CA SER A 3 25.08 -11.09 9.34
C SER A 3 24.44 -10.56 10.64
N ALA A 4 23.25 -10.01 10.57
CA ALA A 4 22.53 -9.48 11.73
C ALA A 4 22.06 -10.57 12.69
N LEU A 5 21.79 -11.78 12.18
CA LEU A 5 21.31 -12.93 12.97
C LEU A 5 22.43 -13.68 13.72
N ARG A 6 23.72 -13.39 13.43
CA ARG A 6 24.87 -14.12 14.04
C ARG A 6 24.96 -14.01 15.56
N GLY A 7 24.29 -13.03 16.16
CA GLY A 7 24.25 -12.86 17.62
C GLY A 7 23.21 -13.72 18.34
N LEU A 8 22.34 -14.40 17.59
CA LEU A 8 21.32 -15.28 18.13
C LEU A 8 21.85 -16.73 18.23
N ASP A 9 21.23 -17.56 19.08
CA ASP A 9 21.47 -18.99 19.01
C ASP A 9 20.97 -19.54 17.64
N PRO A 10 21.56 -20.66 17.15
CA PRO A 10 21.31 -21.10 15.78
C PRO A 10 19.84 -21.43 15.48
N ARG A 11 19.08 -22.00 16.45
CA ARG A 11 17.67 -22.32 16.26
C ARG A 11 16.82 -21.08 16.20
N ASN A 12 17.10 -20.11 17.07
CA ASN A 12 16.37 -18.84 17.06
C ASN A 12 16.73 -18.02 15.83
N ALA A 13 17.98 -18.02 15.38
CA ALA A 13 18.40 -17.36 14.14
C ALA A 13 17.65 -17.93 12.92
N ASP A 14 17.49 -19.24 12.85
CA ASP A 14 16.77 -19.92 11.78
C ASP A 14 15.28 -19.57 11.80
N ALA A 15 14.60 -19.68 12.95
CA ALA A 15 13.20 -19.29 13.07
C ALA A 15 12.93 -17.82 12.72
N VAL A 16 13.76 -16.90 13.23
CA VAL A 16 13.66 -15.47 12.87
C VAL A 16 13.87 -15.26 11.37
N GLY A 17 14.86 -15.97 10.79
CA GLY A 17 15.15 -15.88 9.36
C GLY A 17 13.97 -16.32 8.49
N ARG A 18 13.32 -17.43 8.83
CA ARG A 18 12.13 -17.91 8.11
C ARG A 18 10.98 -16.90 8.19
N HIS A 19 10.65 -16.41 9.37
CA HIS A 19 9.59 -15.40 9.53
C HIS A 19 9.89 -14.12 8.74
N LEU A 20 11.14 -13.67 8.71
CA LEU A 20 11.50 -12.47 7.92
C LEU A 20 11.39 -12.71 6.41
N VAL A 21 11.73 -13.92 5.93
CA VAL A 21 11.57 -14.27 4.51
C VAL A 21 10.08 -14.36 4.15
N ALA A 22 9.27 -15.04 4.95
CA ALA A 22 7.82 -15.12 4.74
C ALA A 22 7.19 -13.71 4.75
N ALA A 23 7.51 -12.87 5.73
CA ALA A 23 7.01 -11.50 5.77
C ALA A 23 7.36 -10.71 4.50
N GLY A 24 8.58 -10.86 3.96
CA GLY A 24 8.98 -10.18 2.72
C GLY A 24 8.27 -10.71 1.49
N GLY A 25 8.01 -12.02 1.41
CA GLY A 25 7.31 -12.61 0.26
C GLY A 25 5.83 -12.27 0.21
N LEU A 26 5.19 -12.11 1.37
CA LEU A 26 3.74 -11.89 1.48
C LEU A 26 3.33 -10.41 1.44
N ILE A 27 4.27 -9.49 1.45
CA ILE A 27 3.99 -8.07 1.70
C ILE A 27 3.03 -7.43 0.69
N GLU A 28 3.03 -7.90 -0.55
CA GLU A 28 2.15 -7.42 -1.62
C GLU A 28 0.86 -8.22 -1.74
N GLU A 29 0.90 -9.51 -1.42
CA GLU A 29 -0.23 -10.43 -1.63
C GLU A 29 -1.13 -10.52 -0.39
N ASP A 30 -0.51 -10.59 0.80
CA ASP A 30 -1.20 -10.66 2.10
C ASP A 30 -0.43 -9.87 3.16
N PRO A 31 -0.59 -8.53 3.20
CA PRO A 31 0.15 -7.68 4.12
C PRO A 31 -0.20 -7.94 5.60
N GLU A 32 -1.38 -8.43 5.90
CA GLU A 32 -1.78 -8.78 7.27
C GLU A 32 -1.01 -10.00 7.76
N LEU A 33 -0.92 -11.06 6.95
CA LEU A 33 -0.12 -12.25 7.25
C LEU A 33 1.37 -11.92 7.27
N ALA A 34 1.85 -11.07 6.36
CA ALA A 34 3.22 -10.56 6.41
C ALA A 34 3.54 -9.88 7.75
N LEU A 35 2.61 -9.07 8.26
CA LEU A 35 2.74 -8.41 9.56
C LEU A 35 2.76 -9.41 10.72
N GLU A 36 1.97 -10.47 10.67
CA GLU A 36 1.99 -11.54 11.67
C GLU A 36 3.36 -12.23 11.72
N HIS A 37 3.92 -12.58 10.57
CA HIS A 37 5.26 -13.15 10.48
C HIS A 37 6.34 -12.17 10.98
N ALA A 38 6.27 -10.90 10.61
CA ALA A 38 7.20 -9.89 11.11
C ALA A 38 7.09 -9.72 12.65
N ARG A 39 5.88 -9.74 13.22
CA ARG A 39 5.64 -9.71 14.67
C ARG A 39 6.22 -10.94 15.35
N ALA A 40 6.06 -12.15 14.78
CA ALA A 40 6.65 -13.38 15.29
C ALA A 40 8.20 -13.33 15.31
N ALA A 41 8.81 -12.74 14.29
CA ALA A 41 10.26 -12.46 14.29
C ALA A 41 10.65 -11.48 15.40
N ARG A 42 9.87 -10.42 15.62
CA ARG A 42 10.11 -9.41 16.67
C ARG A 42 10.03 -10.02 18.07
N ASP A 43 9.08 -10.90 18.33
CA ASP A 43 8.94 -11.56 19.64
C ASP A 43 10.18 -12.39 20.01
N ARG A 44 10.89 -12.87 19.00
CA ARG A 44 12.13 -13.65 19.16
C ARG A 44 13.39 -12.79 19.18
N ALA A 45 13.40 -11.65 18.49
CA ALA A 45 14.62 -10.88 18.23
C ALA A 45 14.40 -9.36 18.18
N SER A 46 13.63 -8.80 19.10
CA SER A 46 13.21 -7.38 19.12
C SER A 46 14.37 -6.35 19.18
N ARG A 47 15.58 -6.80 19.42
CA ARG A 47 16.78 -5.93 19.50
C ARG A 47 17.57 -5.88 18.19
N LEU A 48 17.09 -6.53 17.14
CA LEU A 48 17.70 -6.48 15.82
C LEU A 48 17.02 -5.41 14.97
N ALA A 49 17.80 -4.50 14.40
CA ALA A 49 17.28 -3.43 13.55
C ALA A 49 16.50 -3.98 12.34
N PRO A 50 16.96 -5.01 11.59
CA PRO A 50 16.20 -5.55 10.47
C PRO A 50 14.84 -6.15 10.87
N VAL A 51 14.68 -6.62 12.10
CA VAL A 51 13.40 -7.10 12.59
C VAL A 51 12.42 -5.95 12.83
N ARG A 52 12.92 -4.82 13.34
CA ARG A 52 12.12 -3.59 13.50
C ARG A 52 11.69 -3.02 12.16
N GLU A 53 12.61 -3.03 11.20
CA GLU A 53 12.34 -2.65 9.82
C GLU A 53 11.21 -3.50 9.23
N ALA A 54 11.35 -4.83 9.25
CA ALA A 54 10.36 -5.75 8.70
C ALA A 54 8.96 -5.54 9.31
N VAL A 55 8.86 -5.38 10.65
CA VAL A 55 7.57 -5.08 11.29
C VAL A 55 7.04 -3.73 10.85
N GLY A 56 7.89 -2.71 10.78
CA GLY A 56 7.47 -1.36 10.40
C GLY A 56 6.92 -1.29 8.98
N VAL A 57 7.58 -1.98 8.05
CA VAL A 57 7.15 -2.02 6.65
C VAL A 57 5.89 -2.88 6.47
N ALA A 58 5.85 -4.08 7.05
CA ALA A 58 4.65 -4.91 6.99
C ALA A 58 3.44 -4.21 7.63
N ALA A 59 3.63 -3.51 8.75
CA ALA A 59 2.57 -2.73 9.39
C ALA A 59 2.09 -1.56 8.50
N TYR A 60 2.98 -0.93 7.75
CA TYR A 60 2.62 0.12 6.80
C TYR A 60 1.72 -0.43 5.68
N HIS A 61 2.09 -1.54 5.06
CA HIS A 61 1.30 -2.20 4.02
C HIS A 61 -0.03 -2.75 4.55
N ALA A 62 -0.07 -3.24 5.80
CA ALA A 62 -1.28 -3.69 6.46
C ALA A 62 -2.17 -2.54 7.02
N GLY A 63 -1.79 -1.26 6.82
CA GLY A 63 -2.55 -0.11 7.31
C GLY A 63 -2.43 0.17 8.81
N ASP A 64 -1.61 -0.58 9.57
CA ASP A 64 -1.31 -0.26 10.97
C ASP A 64 -0.24 0.84 11.07
N PHE A 65 -0.62 2.05 10.64
CA PHE A 65 0.29 3.21 10.58
C PHE A 65 0.87 3.59 11.95
N ALA A 66 0.16 3.27 13.03
CA ALA A 66 0.66 3.54 14.38
C ALA A 66 1.81 2.59 14.75
N GLU A 67 1.70 1.30 14.43
CA GLU A 67 2.78 0.33 14.61
C GLU A 67 3.92 0.62 13.63
N ALA A 68 3.63 0.88 12.37
CA ALA A 68 4.61 1.24 11.35
C ALA A 68 5.51 2.38 11.81
N ALA A 69 4.91 3.51 12.20
CA ALA A 69 5.66 4.68 12.69
C ALA A 69 6.49 4.37 13.94
N ARG A 70 5.99 3.55 14.86
CA ARG A 70 6.71 3.17 16.08
C ARG A 70 7.95 2.33 15.75
N GLU A 71 7.79 1.31 14.90
CA GLU A 71 8.85 0.36 14.58
C GLU A 71 9.90 0.98 13.65
N LEU A 72 9.51 1.76 12.64
CA LEU A 72 10.45 2.48 11.76
C LEU A 72 11.26 3.54 12.52
N ARG A 73 10.66 4.26 13.48
CA ARG A 73 11.43 5.14 14.37
C ARG A 73 12.41 4.36 15.26
N ALA A 74 12.04 3.15 15.69
CA ALA A 74 12.95 2.29 16.43
C ALA A 74 14.10 1.80 15.54
N TYR A 75 13.81 1.40 14.30
CA TYR A 75 14.80 1.04 13.29
C TYR A 75 15.81 2.17 13.07
N ALA A 76 15.32 3.37 12.75
CA ALA A 76 16.19 4.53 12.50
C ALA A 76 17.15 4.81 13.69
N ARG A 77 16.64 4.74 14.93
CA ARG A 77 17.49 4.92 16.13
C ARG A 77 18.54 3.82 16.30
N MET A 78 18.26 2.59 15.85
CA MET A 78 19.14 1.44 16.03
C MET A 78 20.19 1.32 14.92
N SER A 79 19.81 1.64 13.69
CA SER A 79 20.65 1.52 12.49
C SER A 79 21.40 2.82 12.15
N GLY A 80 20.83 3.97 12.50
CA GLY A 80 21.27 5.28 12.00
C GLY A 80 20.78 5.55 10.57
N ASP A 81 19.95 4.67 10.00
CA ASP A 81 19.39 4.79 8.67
C ASP A 81 18.09 5.61 8.72
N GLU A 82 17.98 6.60 7.85
CA GLU A 82 16.84 7.51 7.76
C GLU A 82 16.04 7.34 6.46
N SER A 83 16.22 6.23 5.73
CA SER A 83 15.56 5.98 4.43
C SER A 83 14.03 5.96 4.47
N TYR A 84 13.43 5.80 5.64
CA TYR A 84 11.96 5.76 5.82
C TYR A 84 11.33 7.09 6.23
N ARG A 85 11.99 8.24 5.99
CA ARG A 85 11.45 9.56 6.38
C ARG A 85 10.12 9.88 5.70
N ALA A 86 10.00 9.57 4.40
CA ALA A 86 8.75 9.75 3.65
C ALA A 86 7.64 8.86 4.21
N VAL A 87 7.92 7.58 4.46
CA VAL A 87 6.97 6.64 5.06
C VAL A 87 6.52 7.08 6.45
N LEU A 88 7.44 7.59 7.27
CA LEU A 88 7.10 8.13 8.59
C LEU A 88 6.20 9.37 8.51
N ALA A 89 6.41 10.23 7.53
CA ALA A 89 5.56 11.39 7.27
C ALA A 89 4.17 10.94 6.79
N ASP A 90 4.11 9.95 5.90
CA ASP A 90 2.85 9.40 5.41
C ASP A 90 2.04 8.69 6.52
N CYS A 91 2.71 7.97 7.42
CA CYS A 91 2.06 7.43 8.62
C CYS A 91 1.39 8.53 9.48
N GLU A 92 2.03 9.68 9.66
CA GLU A 92 1.42 10.78 10.41
C GLU A 92 0.20 11.34 9.68
N ARG A 93 0.25 11.44 8.34
CA ARG A 93 -0.88 11.85 7.49
C ARG A 93 -2.05 10.88 7.65
N ALA A 94 -1.81 9.58 7.48
CA ALA A 94 -2.81 8.52 7.59
C ALA A 94 -3.43 8.43 8.99
N LEU A 95 -2.69 8.84 10.03
CA LEU A 95 -3.19 8.97 11.40
C LEU A 95 -3.99 10.27 11.65
N GLY A 96 -4.32 11.04 10.61
CA GLY A 96 -5.07 12.29 10.72
C GLY A 96 -4.25 13.45 11.30
N ARG A 97 -2.94 13.47 11.08
CA ARG A 97 -2.02 14.50 11.59
C ARG A 97 -1.21 15.13 10.44
N PRO A 98 -1.88 15.72 9.43
CA PRO A 98 -1.21 16.22 8.24
C PRO A 98 -0.19 17.34 8.52
N GLU A 99 -0.38 18.16 9.56
CA GLU A 99 0.60 19.19 9.97
C GLU A 99 1.91 18.56 10.46
N ASN A 100 1.84 17.42 11.16
CA ASN A 100 3.03 16.66 11.55
C ASN A 100 3.73 16.05 10.33
N ALA A 101 2.96 15.54 9.36
CA ALA A 101 3.51 15.04 8.11
C ALA A 101 4.28 16.14 7.37
N LEU A 102 3.69 17.33 7.20
CA LEU A 102 4.36 18.48 6.57
C LEU A 102 5.65 18.89 7.29
N ARG A 103 5.66 18.86 8.62
CA ARG A 103 6.87 19.16 9.38
C ARG A 103 7.97 18.13 9.12
N LEU A 104 7.65 16.83 9.12
CA LEU A 104 8.61 15.75 8.82
C LEU A 104 9.13 15.85 7.39
N VAL A 105 8.26 16.13 6.42
CA VAL A 105 8.65 16.37 5.02
C VAL A 105 9.65 17.53 4.93
N GLN A 106 9.38 18.66 5.58
CA GLN A 106 10.28 19.83 5.57
C GLN A 106 11.65 19.49 6.19
N GLU A 107 11.67 18.74 7.29
CA GLU A 107 12.91 18.26 7.92
C GLU A 107 13.71 17.35 6.98
N ALA A 108 13.03 16.42 6.28
CA ALA A 108 13.65 15.53 5.33
C ALA A 108 14.19 16.26 4.09
N LEU A 109 13.43 17.19 3.53
CA LEU A 109 13.86 18.01 2.39
C LEU A 109 15.10 18.89 2.72
N ALA A 110 15.19 19.40 3.96
CA ALA A 110 16.34 20.17 4.41
C ALA A 110 17.63 19.34 4.51
N ALA A 111 17.51 18.01 4.61
CA ALA A 111 18.64 17.08 4.62
C ALA A 111 19.17 16.72 3.22
N HIS A 112 18.63 17.31 2.16
CA HIS A 112 19.03 17.09 0.76
C HIS A 112 18.88 15.61 0.36
N PRO A 113 17.64 15.11 0.29
CA PRO A 113 17.35 13.72 -0.09
C PRO A 113 17.82 13.44 -1.53
N ASP A 114 18.00 12.18 -1.88
CA ASP A 114 18.19 11.77 -3.25
C ASP A 114 16.91 11.98 -4.10
N GLU A 115 16.99 11.73 -5.38
CA GLU A 115 15.89 11.98 -6.31
C GLU A 115 14.67 11.09 -6.03
N GLU A 116 14.91 9.85 -5.67
CA GLU A 116 13.85 8.88 -5.36
C GLU A 116 13.11 9.27 -4.08
N GLU A 117 13.84 9.56 -3.00
CA GLU A 117 13.24 10.04 -1.76
C GLU A 117 12.54 11.39 -1.94
N LEU A 118 13.08 12.27 -2.81
CA LEU A 118 12.45 13.54 -3.13
C LEU A 118 11.06 13.36 -3.73
N VAL A 119 10.88 12.40 -4.65
CA VAL A 119 9.58 12.06 -5.24
C VAL A 119 8.60 11.66 -4.14
N GLU A 120 8.99 10.71 -3.28
CA GLU A 120 8.15 10.22 -2.18
C GLU A 120 7.73 11.38 -1.24
N LEU A 121 8.68 12.22 -0.86
CA LEU A 121 8.41 13.38 0.00
C LEU A 121 7.45 14.37 -0.66
N ARG A 122 7.52 14.57 -1.99
CA ARG A 122 6.60 15.48 -2.70
C ARG A 122 5.18 14.87 -2.79
N LEU A 123 5.06 13.57 -2.98
CA LEU A 123 3.77 12.88 -2.94
C LEU A 123 3.12 13.03 -1.55
N VAL A 124 3.87 12.78 -0.49
CA VAL A 124 3.36 12.93 0.89
C VAL A 124 3.03 14.40 1.20
N GLU A 125 3.85 15.36 0.74
CA GLU A 125 3.55 16.80 0.91
C GLU A 125 2.23 17.17 0.27
N ALA A 126 2.02 16.75 -0.98
CA ALA A 126 0.79 17.03 -1.71
C ALA A 126 -0.43 16.41 -1.02
N GLY A 127 -0.35 15.13 -0.62
CA GLY A 127 -1.41 14.44 0.11
C GLY A 127 -1.74 15.14 1.43
N ALA A 128 -0.74 15.51 2.23
CA ALA A 128 -0.96 16.21 3.49
C ALA A 128 -1.62 17.59 3.30
N ARG A 129 -1.30 18.30 2.21
CA ARG A 129 -1.98 19.56 1.86
C ARG A 129 -3.43 19.34 1.44
N GLN A 130 -3.70 18.24 0.72
CA GLN A 130 -5.09 17.87 0.38
C GLN A 130 -5.90 17.57 1.65
N ASP A 131 -5.35 16.81 2.59
CA ASP A 131 -5.99 16.49 3.87
C ASP A 131 -6.33 17.76 4.69
N LEU A 132 -5.53 18.83 4.52
CA LEU A 132 -5.79 20.16 5.11
C LEU A 132 -6.78 21.02 4.30
N GLY A 133 -7.26 20.54 3.15
CA GLY A 133 -8.10 21.33 2.26
C GLY A 133 -7.32 22.38 1.43
N GLU A 134 -5.99 22.30 1.42
CA GLU A 134 -5.08 23.21 0.72
C GLU A 134 -4.82 22.74 -0.74
N GLY A 135 -5.85 22.34 -1.49
CA GLY A 135 -5.72 21.73 -2.82
C GLY A 135 -4.92 22.59 -3.84
N ALA A 136 -4.99 23.92 -3.73
CA ALA A 136 -4.17 24.79 -4.59
C ALA A 136 -2.67 24.70 -4.26
N ALA A 137 -2.33 24.54 -2.98
CA ALA A 137 -0.95 24.37 -2.56
C ALA A 137 -0.43 22.96 -2.92
N ALA A 138 -1.28 21.93 -2.83
CA ALA A 138 -0.97 20.58 -3.30
C ALA A 138 -0.63 20.59 -4.82
N ALA A 139 -1.43 21.28 -5.63
CA ALA A 139 -1.16 21.42 -7.06
C ALA A 139 0.19 22.05 -7.33
N LEU A 140 0.53 23.13 -6.64
CA LEU A 140 1.84 23.81 -6.81
C LEU A 140 3.03 22.90 -6.45
N VAL A 141 2.87 22.02 -5.45
CA VAL A 141 3.90 21.03 -5.09
C VAL A 141 4.13 20.06 -6.24
N LEU A 142 3.05 19.47 -6.76
CA LEU A 142 3.11 18.47 -7.85
C LEU A 142 3.57 19.10 -9.16
N GLU A 143 3.04 20.27 -9.53
CA GLU A 143 3.49 21.03 -10.69
C GLU A 143 4.99 21.35 -10.61
N GLY A 144 5.47 21.78 -9.44
CA GLY A 144 6.88 22.04 -9.22
C GLY A 144 7.75 20.80 -9.39
N ALA A 145 7.30 19.66 -8.87
CA ALA A 145 7.99 18.37 -8.99
C ALA A 145 8.01 17.84 -10.44
N LEU A 146 6.95 18.12 -11.22
CA LEU A 146 6.84 17.79 -12.64
C LEU A 146 7.55 18.79 -13.57
N GLY A 147 8.38 19.68 -13.04
CA GLY A 147 9.17 20.63 -13.82
C GLY A 147 8.50 21.98 -14.09
N GLY A 148 7.36 22.26 -13.47
CA GLY A 148 6.60 23.50 -13.57
C GLY A 148 5.71 23.57 -14.84
N ARG A 149 4.45 23.94 -14.67
CA ARG A 149 3.44 23.97 -15.74
C ARG A 149 3.40 22.71 -16.60
N PRO A 150 3.22 21.54 -15.98
CA PRO A 150 3.20 20.29 -16.70
C PRO A 150 1.98 20.23 -17.64
N THR A 151 2.12 19.48 -18.74
CA THR A 151 1.02 19.19 -19.68
C THR A 151 1.04 17.70 -20.01
N PRO A 152 -0.11 17.06 -20.29
CA PRO A 152 -0.16 15.64 -20.66
C PRO A 152 0.79 15.32 -21.83
N ALA A 153 0.81 16.17 -22.87
CA ALA A 153 1.67 16.01 -24.03
C ALA A 153 3.18 16.17 -23.70
N GLY A 154 3.51 16.82 -22.59
CA GLY A 154 4.88 17.05 -22.13
C GLY A 154 5.45 15.92 -21.30
N LEU A 155 4.65 14.89 -20.96
CA LEU A 155 5.08 13.77 -20.12
C LEU A 155 6.25 12.97 -20.75
N GLY A 156 6.26 12.82 -22.08
CA GLY A 156 7.39 12.22 -22.82
C GLY A 156 7.62 10.75 -22.52
N GLN A 157 8.84 10.41 -22.09
CA GLN A 157 9.23 9.08 -21.60
C GLN A 157 9.63 9.21 -20.14
N PRO A 158 8.69 9.22 -19.22
CA PRO A 158 8.94 9.41 -17.81
C PRO A 158 9.53 8.14 -17.16
N ASP A 159 10.28 8.32 -16.09
CA ASP A 159 10.55 7.24 -15.15
C ASP A 159 9.33 7.00 -14.23
N LEU A 160 9.38 5.95 -13.42
CA LEU A 160 8.28 5.59 -12.51
C LEU A 160 7.97 6.71 -11.51
N GLY A 161 8.99 7.44 -11.04
CA GLY A 161 8.79 8.55 -10.11
C GLY A 161 7.97 9.68 -10.73
N HIS A 162 8.27 10.03 -11.98
CA HIS A 162 7.49 11.01 -12.75
C HIS A 162 6.07 10.52 -13.05
N LEU A 163 5.90 9.23 -13.38
CA LEU A 163 4.58 8.65 -13.57
C LEU A 163 3.74 8.75 -12.30
N ARG A 164 4.28 8.41 -11.15
CA ARG A 164 3.59 8.50 -9.86
C ARG A 164 3.21 9.94 -9.50
N LEU A 165 4.10 10.90 -9.76
CA LEU A 165 3.80 12.34 -9.58
C LEU A 165 2.68 12.80 -10.53
N ALA A 166 2.69 12.34 -11.79
CA ALA A 166 1.66 12.66 -12.77
C ALA A 166 0.30 12.07 -12.39
N THR A 167 0.28 10.82 -11.89
CA THR A 167 -0.94 10.17 -11.38
C THR A 167 -1.50 10.95 -10.21
N ALA A 168 -0.68 11.29 -9.20
CA ALA A 168 -1.13 12.10 -8.07
C ALA A 168 -1.65 13.48 -8.50
N TYR A 169 -1.10 14.05 -9.56
CA TYR A 169 -1.59 15.32 -10.12
C TYR A 169 -2.94 15.15 -10.83
N ALA A 170 -3.13 14.06 -11.58
CA ALA A 170 -4.41 13.73 -12.21
C ALA A 170 -5.50 13.48 -11.16
N ASP A 171 -5.19 12.73 -10.10
CA ASP A 171 -6.10 12.47 -8.97
C ASP A 171 -6.52 13.78 -8.30
N LEU A 172 -5.57 14.70 -8.09
CA LEU A 172 -5.85 16.02 -7.52
C LEU A 172 -6.78 16.84 -8.43
N LEU A 173 -6.56 16.82 -9.75
CA LEU A 173 -7.41 17.52 -10.72
C LEU A 173 -8.84 16.94 -10.70
N SER A 174 -8.97 15.62 -10.66
CA SER A 174 -10.24 14.92 -10.53
C SER A 174 -10.98 15.34 -9.26
N ALA A 175 -10.30 15.31 -8.11
CA ALA A 175 -10.85 15.71 -6.81
C ALA A 175 -11.29 17.19 -6.78
N ARG A 176 -10.71 18.06 -7.63
CA ARG A 176 -11.08 19.46 -7.80
C ARG A 176 -12.23 19.67 -8.79
N GLY A 177 -12.71 18.59 -9.42
CA GLY A 177 -13.77 18.66 -10.43
C GLY A 177 -13.27 19.06 -11.83
N GLU A 178 -11.96 19.04 -12.08
CA GLU A 178 -11.34 19.29 -13.38
C GLU A 178 -11.25 18.00 -14.20
N ALA A 179 -12.37 17.29 -14.33
CA ALA A 179 -12.47 15.91 -14.83
C ALA A 179 -11.89 15.75 -16.26
N GLU A 180 -12.18 16.68 -17.17
CA GLU A 180 -11.67 16.61 -18.54
C GLU A 180 -10.14 16.62 -18.56
N LEU A 181 -9.52 17.54 -17.79
CA LEU A 181 -8.08 17.63 -17.72
C LEU A 181 -7.46 16.42 -17.00
N ALA A 182 -8.10 15.93 -15.95
CA ALA A 182 -7.70 14.69 -15.27
C ALA A 182 -7.69 13.50 -16.24
N HIS A 183 -8.74 13.34 -17.05
CA HIS A 183 -8.84 12.28 -18.06
C HIS A 183 -7.72 12.39 -19.13
N GLU A 184 -7.38 13.61 -19.59
CA GLU A 184 -6.24 13.81 -20.50
C GLU A 184 -4.92 13.33 -19.86
N TRP A 185 -4.73 13.59 -18.56
CA TRP A 185 -3.56 13.11 -17.82
C TRP A 185 -3.54 11.60 -17.68
N TYR A 186 -4.63 10.97 -17.23
CA TYR A 186 -4.71 9.53 -17.12
C TYR A 186 -4.44 8.84 -18.47
N SER A 187 -4.99 9.38 -19.57
CA SER A 187 -4.74 8.85 -20.91
C SER A 187 -3.26 8.95 -21.32
N ALA A 188 -2.59 10.05 -20.97
CA ALA A 188 -1.16 10.22 -21.26
C ALA A 188 -0.29 9.30 -20.39
N ILE A 189 -0.66 9.08 -19.12
CA ILE A 189 0.02 8.18 -18.19
C ILE A 189 -0.14 6.74 -18.70
N ALA A 190 -1.34 6.28 -19.02
CA ALA A 190 -1.60 4.94 -19.57
C ALA A 190 -0.79 4.66 -20.85
N ALA A 191 -0.65 5.66 -21.72
CA ALA A 191 0.16 5.54 -22.92
C ALA A 191 1.68 5.44 -22.64
N ALA A 192 2.14 6.00 -21.52
CA ALA A 192 3.55 6.01 -21.10
C ALA A 192 3.91 4.85 -20.15
N ASP A 193 2.93 4.17 -19.59
CA ASP A 193 3.03 3.07 -18.60
C ASP A 193 2.39 1.78 -19.11
N PRO A 194 3.00 1.11 -20.11
CA PRO A 194 2.41 -0.08 -20.72
C PRO A 194 2.34 -1.29 -19.78
N ASP A 195 3.11 -1.28 -18.70
CA ASP A 195 3.13 -2.33 -17.67
C ASP A 195 2.18 -2.04 -16.51
N ASP A 196 1.45 -0.91 -16.60
CA ASP A 196 0.49 -0.43 -15.59
C ASP A 196 1.04 -0.37 -14.16
N LEU A 197 2.29 0.06 -14.02
CA LEU A 197 2.97 0.18 -12.72
C LEU A 197 2.33 1.23 -11.79
N THR A 198 1.56 2.14 -12.37
CA THR A 198 0.81 3.17 -11.63
C THR A 198 -0.61 2.74 -11.26
N GLY A 199 -1.13 1.66 -11.86
CA GLY A 199 -2.51 1.21 -11.67
C GLY A 199 -3.55 2.11 -12.36
N VAL A 200 -3.12 2.99 -13.29
CA VAL A 200 -4.00 3.96 -13.94
C VAL A 200 -5.07 3.31 -14.81
N SER A 201 -4.89 2.04 -15.20
CA SER A 201 -5.88 1.28 -15.98
C SER A 201 -7.21 1.12 -15.25
N GLU A 202 -7.20 1.11 -13.92
CA GLU A 202 -8.42 1.01 -13.10
C GLU A 202 -9.37 2.20 -13.35
N TYR A 203 -8.82 3.39 -13.62
CA TYR A 203 -9.62 4.56 -13.93
C TYR A 203 -10.52 4.36 -15.16
N PHE A 204 -10.06 3.60 -16.17
CA PHE A 204 -10.83 3.35 -17.37
C PHE A 204 -11.79 2.16 -17.25
N SER A 205 -11.60 1.29 -16.25
CA SER A 205 -12.43 0.10 -16.03
C SER A 205 -13.79 0.45 -15.42
N THR A 206 -13.90 1.59 -14.73
CA THR A 206 -15.16 2.02 -14.09
C THR A 206 -16.12 2.74 -15.04
N ASP A 207 -15.62 3.24 -16.19
CA ASP A 207 -16.48 3.94 -17.16
C ASP A 207 -17.26 2.97 -18.08
N ASP A 208 -16.79 1.72 -18.24
CA ASP A 208 -17.44 0.72 -19.10
C ASP A 208 -18.71 0.08 -18.48
N ASP A 209 -18.86 0.16 -17.15
CA ASP A 209 -20.00 -0.45 -16.45
C ASP A 209 -21.25 0.47 -16.35
N GLU A 210 -21.14 1.78 -16.65
CA GLU A 210 -22.26 2.72 -16.57
C GLU A 210 -23.05 2.88 -17.89
N ASP A 211 -22.53 2.42 -19.02
CA ASP A 211 -23.15 2.62 -20.34
C ASP A 211 -24.00 1.43 -20.85
N ASP A 212 -24.05 0.29 -20.15
CA ASP A 212 -24.72 -0.94 -20.63
C ASP A 212 -26.17 -1.12 -20.14
N ASP A 213 -26.73 -0.18 -19.36
CA ASP A 213 -28.09 -0.28 -18.80
C ASP A 213 -29.17 0.60 -19.50
N GLN A 214 -28.93 1.11 -20.72
CA GLN A 214 -29.92 1.98 -21.43
C GLN A 214 -30.27 1.54 -22.82
N ASP A 215 -30.60 0.27 -23.09
CA ASP A 215 -31.35 -0.09 -24.33
C ASP A 215 -32.02 -1.46 -24.23
N ASP A 216 -33.04 -1.61 -23.38
CA ASP A 216 -34.08 -2.65 -23.56
C ASP A 216 -35.43 -2.22 -22.96
N GLU A 217 -35.94 -1.07 -23.40
CA GLU A 217 -37.37 -0.79 -23.36
C GLU A 217 -37.90 -0.62 -24.77
N ASP A 218 -38.33 -1.68 -25.43
CA ASP A 218 -39.47 -1.55 -26.33
C ASP A 218 -40.23 -2.88 -26.60
N LEU A 219 -41.52 -2.77 -26.44
CA LEU A 219 -42.58 -3.54 -27.08
C LEU A 219 -42.97 -4.93 -26.49
N THR A 220 -43.98 -4.94 -25.63
CA THR A 220 -45.24 -5.58 -26.05
C THR A 220 -46.46 -5.06 -25.27
N ASP A 221 -47.27 -4.32 -25.98
CA ASP A 221 -48.66 -3.95 -25.73
C ASP A 221 -49.54 -5.20 -25.64
N LEU A 222 -50.49 -5.21 -24.73
CA LEU A 222 -51.93 -5.59 -24.88
C LEU A 222 -52.52 -6.02 -23.52
N ALA A 223 -53.46 -5.17 -23.07
CA ALA A 223 -54.48 -5.42 -22.02
C ALA A 223 -55.59 -6.40 -22.52
N PRO A 224 -56.72 -6.65 -21.79
CA PRO A 224 -57.15 -6.22 -20.45
C PRO A 224 -57.94 -7.28 -19.62
N GLY A 225 -58.29 -6.89 -18.39
CA GLY A 225 -59.54 -7.35 -17.76
C GLY A 225 -59.40 -8.30 -16.58
N THR A 226 -59.84 -8.06 -15.45
CA THR A 226 -61.10 -7.88 -14.77
C THR A 226 -60.94 -8.12 -13.27
N ASP A 227 -61.46 -7.18 -12.50
CA ASP A 227 -62.17 -7.25 -11.21
C ASP A 227 -62.06 -8.50 -10.29
N ALA A 228 -61.74 -8.25 -9.02
CA ALA A 228 -62.69 -8.49 -7.91
C ALA A 228 -62.02 -8.29 -6.52
N ASP A 229 -62.67 -7.43 -5.79
CA ASP A 229 -62.86 -7.23 -4.34
C ASP A 229 -62.43 -8.34 -3.37
N GLY A 230 -62.01 -7.88 -2.19
CA GLY A 230 -61.96 -8.74 -1.00
C GLY A 230 -61.23 -8.10 0.19
N ASP A 231 -61.96 -7.26 0.94
CA ASP A 231 -61.66 -6.86 2.33
C ASP A 231 -61.31 -8.08 3.22
N THR A 232 -60.44 -7.89 4.20
CA THR A 232 -60.77 -8.00 5.64
C THR A 232 -59.53 -7.86 6.55
N ASP A 233 -59.69 -6.94 7.43
CA ASP A 233 -59.24 -6.78 8.84
C ASP A 233 -58.51 -7.93 9.58
N GLY A 234 -57.64 -7.47 10.50
CA GLY A 234 -57.47 -8.07 11.83
C GLY A 234 -56.04 -8.48 12.14
N ASP A 235 -55.43 -7.77 12.97
CA ASP A 235 -55.33 -7.84 14.42
C ASP A 235 -53.97 -8.35 14.96
N GLU A 236 -53.46 -7.49 15.83
CA GLU A 236 -52.63 -7.72 17.04
C GLU A 236 -51.45 -8.72 17.08
N GLY A 237 -50.28 -8.13 17.34
CA GLY A 237 -49.52 -8.31 18.57
C GLY A 237 -48.82 -9.64 18.81
N ALA A 238 -47.50 -9.58 18.74
CA ALA A 238 -46.63 -10.22 19.76
C ALA A 238 -45.17 -9.76 19.59
N GLU A 239 -44.70 -9.03 20.58
CA GLU A 239 -43.26 -8.87 20.86
C GLU A 239 -42.70 -10.24 21.21
N GLU A 240 -41.79 -10.78 20.41
CA GLU A 240 -40.84 -11.81 20.83
C GLU A 240 -39.45 -11.23 20.82
N THR A 241 -38.96 -11.05 22.02
CA THR A 241 -37.54 -10.84 22.31
C THR A 241 -36.78 -12.09 21.94
N VAL A 242 -35.97 -12.00 20.91
CA VAL A 242 -35.01 -13.06 20.58
C VAL A 242 -33.68 -12.67 21.22
N ASP A 243 -33.23 -13.58 22.11
CA ASP A 243 -31.95 -13.54 22.80
C ASP A 243 -30.78 -13.49 21.78
N ASP A 244 -29.90 -12.52 21.99
CA ASP A 244 -28.77 -12.12 21.16
C ASP A 244 -27.50 -12.97 21.44
N ASP A 245 -27.64 -14.27 21.73
CA ASP A 245 -26.52 -15.12 22.20
C ASP A 245 -26.20 -16.34 21.31
N ASP A 246 -26.78 -16.47 20.10
CA ASP A 246 -26.54 -17.67 19.26
C ASP A 246 -25.96 -17.41 17.86
N LEU A 247 -25.49 -16.18 17.56
CA LEU A 247 -24.83 -15.86 16.29
C LEU A 247 -23.31 -15.81 16.36
N GLY A 248 -22.73 -16.10 17.52
CA GLY A 248 -21.28 -16.06 17.76
C GLY A 248 -20.54 -17.39 17.59
N ARG A 249 -21.19 -18.48 17.14
CA ARG A 249 -20.60 -19.80 17.25
C ARG A 249 -20.42 -20.61 15.96
N GLU A 250 -20.81 -20.08 14.83
CA GLU A 250 -20.68 -20.82 13.54
C GLU A 250 -19.76 -20.17 12.49
N LEU A 251 -19.08 -19.05 12.80
CA LEU A 251 -18.13 -18.43 11.87
C LEU A 251 -16.66 -18.54 12.30
N SER A 252 -16.36 -19.31 13.35
CA SER A 252 -14.99 -19.45 13.85
C SER A 252 -14.28 -20.76 13.48
N ASP A 253 -14.84 -21.62 12.65
CA ASP A 253 -14.27 -22.94 12.36
C ASP A 253 -13.78 -23.14 10.90
N GLU A 254 -13.72 -22.11 10.05
CA GLU A 254 -13.24 -22.26 8.66
C GLU A 254 -12.04 -21.39 8.26
N VAL A 255 -11.51 -20.51 9.11
CA VAL A 255 -10.33 -19.68 8.79
C VAL A 255 -9.29 -19.68 9.91
N GLY A 256 -9.13 -20.77 10.62
CA GLY A 256 -8.16 -20.90 11.70
C GLY A 256 -7.42 -22.23 11.65
N GLY A 257 -6.86 -22.59 10.51
CA GLY A 257 -5.79 -23.58 10.47
C GLY A 257 -4.59 -22.96 11.18
N GLU A 258 -4.16 -23.52 12.33
CA GLU A 258 -2.85 -23.20 12.88
C GLU A 258 -1.83 -23.42 11.76
N VAL A 259 -1.17 -22.32 11.30
CA VAL A 259 -0.07 -22.40 10.33
C VAL A 259 0.99 -23.29 10.97
N THR A 260 1.17 -24.49 10.44
CA THR A 260 2.11 -25.45 10.98
C THR A 260 3.54 -25.13 10.54
N GLU A 261 4.52 -25.68 11.25
CA GLU A 261 5.93 -25.51 10.88
C GLU A 261 6.20 -26.09 9.47
N ASP A 262 5.43 -27.08 9.04
CA ASP A 262 5.50 -27.68 7.69
C ASP A 262 4.88 -26.75 6.62
N ASP A 263 3.85 -25.96 6.95
CA ASP A 263 3.26 -24.96 6.05
C ASP A 263 4.24 -23.82 5.81
N ILE A 264 4.92 -23.37 6.88
CA ILE A 264 5.99 -22.37 6.80
C ILE A 264 7.18 -22.88 5.98
N GLU A 265 7.56 -24.17 6.11
CA GLU A 265 8.66 -24.75 5.32
C GLU A 265 8.31 -24.86 3.84
N ALA A 266 7.06 -25.18 3.51
CA ALA A 266 6.58 -25.25 2.13
C ALA A 266 6.58 -23.87 1.47
N GLU A 267 6.11 -22.84 2.17
CA GLU A 267 6.05 -21.46 1.69
C GLU A 267 7.44 -20.84 1.56
N VAL A 268 8.33 -21.09 2.51
CA VAL A 268 9.73 -20.66 2.43
C VAL A 268 10.49 -21.37 1.32
N ALA A 269 10.20 -22.64 1.02
CA ALA A 269 10.81 -23.35 -0.11
C ALA A 269 10.35 -22.76 -1.46
N GLU A 270 9.10 -22.33 -1.56
CA GLU A 270 8.56 -21.62 -2.72
C GLU A 270 9.24 -20.26 -2.90
N LEU A 271 9.37 -19.48 -1.83
CA LEU A 271 10.03 -18.16 -1.80
C LEU A 271 11.56 -18.20 -2.03
N LEU A 272 12.21 -19.32 -1.70
CA LEU A 272 13.65 -19.51 -1.94
C LEU A 272 13.98 -20.05 -3.34
N GLY A 273 12.96 -20.31 -4.17
CA GLY A 273 13.16 -20.69 -5.57
C GLY A 273 13.54 -22.15 -5.77
N GLU A 274 13.17 -23.05 -4.88
CA GLU A 274 13.18 -24.50 -5.14
C GLU A 274 12.07 -24.90 -6.13
N VAL A 275 11.14 -23.96 -6.38
CA VAL A 275 10.17 -23.95 -7.48
C VAL A 275 10.45 -22.70 -8.33
N PRO A 276 10.50 -22.74 -9.67
CA PRO A 276 10.89 -21.60 -10.50
C PRO A 276 9.90 -20.43 -10.30
N PRO A 277 10.41 -19.20 -10.04
CA PRO A 277 9.57 -18.07 -9.71
C PRO A 277 8.74 -17.58 -10.90
N PRO A 278 7.54 -17.07 -10.69
CA PRO A 278 6.91 -16.14 -11.61
C PRO A 278 7.67 -14.80 -11.58
N VAL A 279 7.78 -14.19 -12.74
CA VAL A 279 8.54 -13.01 -13.14
C VAL A 279 8.66 -11.91 -12.06
N GLU A 280 9.91 -11.47 -11.81
CA GLU A 280 10.36 -10.46 -10.87
C GLU A 280 9.52 -9.18 -10.90
N ARG A 281 8.98 -8.81 -9.74
CA ARG A 281 8.64 -7.43 -9.38
C ARG A 281 9.67 -6.95 -8.39
N ASP A 282 10.32 -5.83 -8.71
CA ASP A 282 11.46 -5.29 -7.99
C ASP A 282 11.02 -4.53 -6.71
N HIS A 283 10.88 -5.26 -5.61
CA HIS A 283 10.62 -4.69 -4.28
C HIS A 283 11.83 -4.83 -3.35
N THR A 284 13.04 -4.71 -3.89
CA THR A 284 14.29 -5.15 -3.29
C THR A 284 14.87 -4.27 -2.18
N ARG A 285 14.28 -3.12 -1.83
CA ARG A 285 14.85 -2.27 -0.76
C ARG A 285 14.77 -2.88 0.64
N LEU A 286 13.78 -3.70 0.91
CA LEU A 286 13.56 -4.30 2.23
C LEU A 286 14.58 -5.37 2.62
N PHE A 287 15.21 -6.01 1.62
CA PHE A 287 16.07 -7.17 1.84
C PHE A 287 17.38 -7.10 1.06
N GLN A 288 17.79 -5.91 0.59
CA GLN A 288 19.09 -5.73 -0.07
C GLN A 288 20.23 -6.05 0.91
N GLU A 289 21.14 -6.89 0.48
CA GLU A 289 22.42 -7.07 1.16
C GLU A 289 23.21 -5.75 1.08
N PRO A 290 23.87 -5.32 2.18
CA PRO A 290 24.77 -4.18 2.09
C PRO A 290 25.83 -4.48 1.03
N ALA A 291 26.07 -3.51 0.14
CA ALA A 291 27.09 -3.61 -0.90
C ALA A 291 28.40 -4.13 -0.28
N SER A 292 28.94 -5.21 -0.84
CA SER A 292 30.24 -5.72 -0.44
C SER A 292 31.27 -4.65 -0.73
N ASP A 293 31.97 -4.19 0.31
CA ASP A 293 33.17 -3.35 0.20
C ASP A 293 34.14 -4.05 -0.76
N GLU A 294 34.21 -3.56 -2.01
CA GLU A 294 35.30 -3.90 -2.91
C GLU A 294 36.60 -3.36 -2.26
N GLU A 295 37.47 -4.29 -1.90
CA GLU A 295 38.80 -4.01 -1.43
C GLU A 295 39.50 -3.02 -2.39
N GLN A 296 39.66 -1.79 -1.92
CA GLN A 296 40.58 -0.85 -2.54
C GLN A 296 41.99 -1.39 -2.33
N GLN A 297 42.55 -2.01 -3.36
CA GLN A 297 44.00 -2.29 -3.40
C GLN A 297 44.74 -0.97 -3.46
N PRO A 298 45.77 -0.76 -2.60
CA PRO A 298 46.60 0.43 -2.66
C PRO A 298 47.45 0.43 -3.94
N PRO A 299 47.74 1.59 -4.53
CA PRO A 299 48.55 1.69 -5.72
C PRO A 299 49.97 1.25 -5.40
N THR A 300 50.49 0.29 -6.15
CA THR A 300 51.89 -0.07 -6.18
C THR A 300 52.70 1.04 -6.84
N VAL A 301 53.73 1.49 -6.12
CA VAL A 301 54.77 2.43 -6.58
C VAL A 301 55.68 1.74 -7.60
#